data_2ba180fa1d1e5e61ad999cfe9655c5bc
#
_entry.id   2ba180fa1d1e5e61ad999cfe9655c5bc
#
_cell.length_a   1.000
_cell.length_b   1.000
_cell.length_c   1.000
_cell.angle_alpha   90.00
_cell.angle_beta   90.00
_cell.angle_gamma   90.00
#
_symmetry.space_group_name_H-M   'P 1'
#
loop_
_entity.id
_entity.type
_entity.pdbx_description
1 polymer ?
#
loop_
_entity_poly.entity_id
_entity_poly.type
_entity_poly.pdbx_seq_one_letter_code
_entity_poly.pdbx_strand_id
1 'polypeptide(L)'
;VKCKSYVAGAAMLAAMSGVAMADNWPDLPIGIKNGFAAQVGETLYTGLGSAGQDVYKLDLGNLEAGWQKVAAFAGPAPSQPAAAVSGGKIYVFSGSGNETEDSKSPVVFDTAYRYDPESDSWERLATTVPVGLLGASAVARSDSSIAIFGGYNKQLFDKYLADITAIDKERDPEAWNKTVQDFMGMKPKDYHWNDLVLLYKPETNDWTDLGRTPFLPNTGAALVDLGGDKIALINGEVKPGLRTDMAKTVDFSGEAAEWDQLPPLPSGHSGSRQEGVAGAYAGLVGDALIVAGGANFPGARDAADSGNWFAHDGLSKTWNSDVFMLADGQWTLIGQLPEGLAYGASFSLPEGVLIVGGEDGERNARTDVFLLSVENGAVITTQ
;
A
#
# COMPACT_ATOMS: atom_id res chain seq x y z
N VAL A 1 41.84 -6.69 -60.35
CA VAL A 1 40.51 -6.08 -60.10
C VAL A 1 39.68 -7.07 -59.33
N LYS A 2 39.49 -6.82 -58.07
CA LYS A 2 38.64 -7.66 -57.17
C LYS A 2 37.32 -6.89 -56.86
N CYS A 3 36.21 -7.39 -57.40
CA CYS A 3 34.87 -6.96 -57.03
C CYS A 3 34.53 -7.41 -55.61
N LYS A 4 34.15 -6.46 -54.76
CA LYS A 4 33.51 -6.73 -53.46
C LYS A 4 32.01 -6.65 -53.64
N SER A 5 31.32 -7.78 -53.38
CA SER A 5 29.87 -7.85 -53.31
C SER A 5 29.41 -7.31 -51.95
N TYR A 6 28.56 -6.29 -51.94
CA TYR A 6 27.82 -5.84 -50.74
C TYR A 6 26.53 -6.63 -50.64
N VAL A 7 26.40 -7.36 -49.53
CA VAL A 7 25.12 -7.97 -49.11
C VAL A 7 24.35 -6.91 -48.34
N ALA A 8 23.22 -6.49 -48.88
CA ALA A 8 22.28 -5.63 -48.20
C ALA A 8 21.45 -6.48 -47.23
N GLY A 9 21.67 -6.29 -45.96
CA GLY A 9 20.81 -6.84 -44.91
C GLY A 9 19.52 -6.01 -44.82
N ALA A 10 18.39 -6.62 -45.15
CA ALA A 10 17.08 -6.05 -44.87
C ALA A 10 16.81 -6.14 -43.38
N ALA A 11 16.76 -5.02 -42.66
CA ALA A 11 16.25 -4.92 -41.32
C ALA A 11 14.71 -5.03 -41.38
N MET A 12 14.16 -6.13 -40.87
CA MET A 12 12.73 -6.22 -40.56
C MET A 12 12.44 -5.29 -39.37
N LEU A 13 11.78 -4.17 -39.66
CA LEU A 13 11.04 -3.45 -38.63
C LEU A 13 9.84 -4.33 -38.19
N ALA A 14 9.90 -4.88 -37.01
CA ALA A 14 8.73 -5.40 -36.37
C ALA A 14 7.83 -4.19 -36.04
N ALA A 15 6.70 -4.08 -36.75
CA ALA A 15 5.64 -3.16 -36.37
C ALA A 15 5.09 -3.64 -35.00
N MET A 16 5.46 -2.98 -33.90
CA MET A 16 4.70 -3.05 -32.69
C MET A 16 3.34 -2.42 -33.02
N SER A 17 2.32 -3.26 -33.12
CA SER A 17 0.94 -2.83 -33.12
C SER A 17 0.70 -2.17 -31.77
N GLY A 18 0.71 -0.84 -31.73
CA GLY A 18 0.22 -0.10 -30.58
C GLY A 18 -1.21 -0.55 -30.31
N VAL A 19 -1.41 -1.18 -29.19
CA VAL A 19 -2.76 -1.40 -28.64
C VAL A 19 -3.34 0.01 -28.46
N ALA A 20 -4.43 0.30 -29.15
CA ALA A 20 -5.17 1.53 -28.92
C ALA A 20 -5.56 1.53 -27.43
N MET A 21 -5.08 2.54 -26.70
CA MET A 21 -5.47 2.75 -25.31
C MET A 21 -6.98 2.78 -25.23
N ALA A 22 -7.57 1.99 -24.33
CA ALA A 22 -8.98 2.14 -24.02
C ALA A 22 -9.14 3.51 -23.36
N ASP A 23 -9.91 4.40 -23.97
CA ASP A 23 -10.18 5.73 -23.43
C ASP A 23 -11.10 5.68 -22.19
N ASN A 24 -11.34 4.50 -21.60
CA ASN A 24 -12.30 4.36 -20.51
C ASN A 24 -11.96 3.16 -19.59
N TRP A 25 -11.42 3.43 -18.43
CA TRP A 25 -11.22 2.43 -17.39
C TRP A 25 -12.55 2.15 -16.67
N PRO A 26 -12.98 0.89 -16.53
CA PRO A 26 -14.24 0.59 -15.87
C PRO A 26 -14.17 0.88 -14.36
N ASP A 27 -15.15 1.64 -13.85
CA ASP A 27 -15.29 1.86 -12.41
C ASP A 27 -15.54 0.57 -11.64
N LEU A 28 -15.14 0.55 -10.36
CA LEU A 28 -15.45 -0.53 -9.45
C LEU A 28 -16.97 -0.65 -9.22
N PRO A 29 -17.51 -1.87 -9.07
CA PRO A 29 -18.92 -2.07 -8.78
C PRO A 29 -19.35 -1.51 -7.41
N ILE A 30 -18.41 -1.41 -6.48
CA ILE A 30 -18.58 -0.81 -5.15
C ILE A 30 -17.33 -0.03 -4.76
N GLY A 31 -17.47 0.93 -3.87
CA GLY A 31 -16.32 1.70 -3.36
C GLY A 31 -15.39 0.84 -2.50
N ILE A 32 -14.10 0.84 -2.83
CA ILE A 32 -13.08 0.06 -2.11
C ILE A 32 -12.00 0.98 -1.54
N LYS A 33 -11.82 0.92 -0.21
CA LYS A 33 -10.73 1.53 0.52
C LYS A 33 -10.17 0.57 1.57
N ASN A 34 -8.90 0.75 1.97
CA ASN A 34 -8.22 -0.09 2.95
C ASN A 34 -8.23 -1.59 2.59
N GLY A 35 -8.27 -1.89 1.32
CA GLY A 35 -8.21 -3.24 0.76
C GLY A 35 -6.79 -3.62 0.36
N PHE A 36 -6.67 -4.40 -0.71
CA PHE A 36 -5.39 -4.82 -1.26
C PHE A 36 -5.33 -4.59 -2.78
N ALA A 37 -4.12 -4.62 -3.33
CA ALA A 37 -3.83 -4.67 -4.76
C ALA A 37 -2.98 -5.92 -5.06
N ALA A 38 -3.32 -6.64 -6.13
CA ALA A 38 -2.52 -7.75 -6.62
C ALA A 38 -2.68 -7.88 -8.14
N GLN A 39 -1.59 -8.20 -8.84
CA GLN A 39 -1.61 -8.45 -10.28
C GLN A 39 -1.07 -9.84 -10.58
N VAL A 40 -1.86 -10.66 -11.27
CA VAL A 40 -1.46 -12.00 -11.71
C VAL A 40 -1.54 -12.04 -13.24
N GLY A 41 -0.40 -12.02 -13.91
CA GLY A 41 -0.35 -11.87 -15.37
C GLY A 41 -1.01 -10.58 -15.82
N GLU A 42 -1.98 -10.67 -16.72
CA GLU A 42 -2.77 -9.54 -17.23
C GLU A 42 -4.06 -9.30 -16.42
N THR A 43 -4.19 -9.86 -15.23
CA THR A 43 -5.38 -9.70 -14.40
C THR A 43 -5.06 -8.94 -13.12
N LEU A 44 -5.78 -7.85 -12.89
CA LEU A 44 -5.73 -7.08 -11.65
C LEU A 44 -6.77 -7.61 -10.65
N TYR A 45 -6.42 -7.59 -9.36
CA TYR A 45 -7.30 -7.99 -8.27
C TYR A 45 -7.30 -6.92 -7.19
N THR A 46 -8.48 -6.60 -6.66
CA THR A 46 -8.68 -5.74 -5.49
C THR A 46 -9.91 -6.18 -4.71
N GLY A 47 -10.02 -5.78 -3.47
CA GLY A 47 -11.14 -6.14 -2.60
C GLY A 47 -10.79 -6.00 -1.13
N LEU A 48 -11.60 -6.59 -0.26
CA LEU A 48 -11.47 -6.50 1.19
C LEU A 48 -11.66 -5.04 1.70
N GLY A 49 -11.17 -4.72 2.88
CA GLY A 49 -11.40 -3.38 3.45
C GLY A 49 -12.89 -3.04 3.53
N SER A 50 -13.29 -1.92 2.91
CA SER A 50 -14.71 -1.51 2.85
C SER A 50 -15.60 -2.44 2.01
N ALA A 51 -15.01 -3.28 1.16
CA ALA A 51 -15.74 -4.29 0.39
C ALA A 51 -16.09 -5.56 1.22
N GLY A 52 -15.68 -5.62 2.48
CA GLY A 52 -15.89 -6.80 3.31
C GLY A 52 -15.11 -7.99 2.79
N GLN A 53 -15.82 -9.08 2.50
CA GLN A 53 -15.21 -10.31 1.93
C GLN A 53 -15.17 -10.30 0.40
N ASP A 54 -15.70 -9.26 -0.25
CA ASP A 54 -15.79 -9.19 -1.70
C ASP A 54 -14.42 -8.93 -2.33
N VAL A 55 -14.13 -9.65 -3.40
CA VAL A 55 -12.93 -9.52 -4.21
C VAL A 55 -13.34 -9.45 -5.68
N TYR A 56 -12.69 -8.58 -6.40
CA TYR A 56 -12.95 -8.31 -7.82
C TYR A 56 -11.69 -8.46 -8.63
N LYS A 57 -11.84 -8.89 -9.89
CA LYS A 57 -10.78 -8.94 -10.89
C LYS A 57 -11.14 -8.10 -12.11
N LEU A 58 -10.11 -7.53 -12.75
CA LEU A 58 -10.19 -6.87 -14.05
C LEU A 58 -9.18 -7.53 -15.00
N ASP A 59 -9.66 -8.00 -16.13
CA ASP A 59 -8.82 -8.53 -17.21
C ASP A 59 -8.37 -7.37 -18.12
N LEU A 60 -7.07 -7.10 -18.15
CA LEU A 60 -6.49 -6.04 -18.98
C LEU A 60 -6.64 -6.31 -20.48
N GLY A 61 -6.78 -7.58 -20.88
CA GLY A 61 -7.08 -7.97 -22.26
C GLY A 61 -8.55 -7.75 -22.67
N ASN A 62 -9.46 -7.47 -21.70
CA ASN A 62 -10.90 -7.31 -21.94
C ASN A 62 -11.54 -6.31 -20.97
N LEU A 63 -11.19 -5.05 -21.08
CA LEU A 63 -11.71 -3.98 -20.21
C LEU A 63 -13.23 -3.78 -20.34
N GLU A 64 -13.82 -4.11 -21.49
CA GLU A 64 -15.28 -3.99 -21.72
C GLU A 64 -16.09 -4.90 -20.78
N ALA A 65 -15.51 -6.01 -20.31
CA ALA A 65 -16.17 -6.89 -19.36
C ALA A 65 -16.30 -6.25 -17.96
N GLY A 66 -15.54 -5.20 -17.67
CA GLY A 66 -15.49 -4.54 -16.38
C GLY A 66 -14.96 -5.43 -15.26
N TRP A 67 -15.03 -4.92 -14.05
CA TRP A 67 -14.64 -5.66 -12.84
C TRP A 67 -15.62 -6.80 -12.55
N GLN A 68 -15.10 -7.98 -12.41
CA GLN A 68 -15.87 -9.19 -12.15
C GLN A 68 -15.61 -9.69 -10.72
N LYS A 69 -16.69 -10.02 -10.01
CA LYS A 69 -16.58 -10.62 -8.68
C LYS A 69 -16.03 -12.04 -8.79
N VAL A 70 -15.09 -12.39 -7.93
CA VAL A 70 -14.53 -13.75 -7.79
C VAL A 70 -14.95 -14.34 -6.45
N ALA A 71 -14.44 -15.53 -6.11
CA ALA A 71 -14.75 -16.19 -4.85
C ALA A 71 -14.52 -15.24 -3.66
N ALA A 72 -15.50 -15.15 -2.77
CA ALA A 72 -15.42 -14.35 -1.58
C ALA A 72 -14.31 -14.84 -0.65
N PHE A 73 -13.64 -13.92 0.06
CA PHE A 73 -12.61 -14.23 1.03
C PHE A 73 -13.13 -15.20 2.11
N ALA A 74 -12.37 -16.25 2.40
CA ALA A 74 -12.82 -17.35 3.25
C ALA A 74 -12.70 -17.11 4.76
N GLY A 75 -12.17 -15.97 5.18
CA GLY A 75 -11.97 -15.60 6.58
C GLY A 75 -12.79 -14.39 7.02
N PRO A 76 -12.61 -13.93 8.26
CA PRO A 76 -13.08 -12.61 8.67
C PRO A 76 -12.45 -11.54 7.78
N ALA A 77 -13.27 -10.58 7.31
CA ALA A 77 -12.83 -9.56 6.37
C ALA A 77 -11.79 -8.62 6.98
N PRO A 78 -10.55 -8.59 6.46
CA PRO A 78 -9.53 -7.70 6.98
C PRO A 78 -9.59 -6.32 6.35
N SER A 79 -9.34 -5.29 7.16
CA SER A 79 -9.00 -3.95 6.71
C SER A 79 -7.49 -3.77 6.77
N GLN A 80 -6.91 -3.17 5.76
CA GLN A 80 -5.47 -2.92 5.62
C GLN A 80 -4.60 -4.19 5.76
N PRO A 81 -4.93 -5.29 5.06
CA PRO A 81 -4.04 -6.45 5.04
C PRO A 81 -2.77 -6.16 4.25
N ALA A 82 -1.72 -6.92 4.52
CA ALA A 82 -0.59 -7.03 3.60
C ALA A 82 -0.90 -8.08 2.53
N ALA A 83 -0.59 -7.78 1.27
CA ALA A 83 -0.81 -8.73 0.18
C ALA A 83 0.37 -8.77 -0.79
N ALA A 84 0.65 -9.96 -1.34
CA ALA A 84 1.67 -10.17 -2.37
C ALA A 84 1.28 -11.31 -3.30
N VAL A 85 1.85 -11.30 -4.50
CA VAL A 85 1.67 -12.38 -5.49
C VAL A 85 2.94 -13.21 -5.55
N SER A 86 2.83 -14.51 -5.33
CA SER A 86 3.93 -15.45 -5.48
C SER A 86 3.45 -16.73 -6.15
N GLY A 87 4.20 -17.23 -7.14
CA GLY A 87 3.85 -18.45 -7.87
C GLY A 87 2.47 -18.39 -8.54
N GLY A 88 2.04 -17.20 -9.01
CA GLY A 88 0.72 -17.01 -9.64
C GLY A 88 -0.46 -17.02 -8.66
N LYS A 89 -0.21 -17.00 -7.36
CA LYS A 89 -1.23 -16.99 -6.30
C LYS A 89 -1.14 -15.72 -5.47
N ILE A 90 -2.27 -15.27 -4.93
CA ILE A 90 -2.35 -14.07 -4.09
C ILE A 90 -2.32 -14.51 -2.62
N TYR A 91 -1.39 -13.97 -1.86
CA TYR A 91 -1.27 -14.18 -0.42
C TYR A 91 -1.73 -12.94 0.33
N VAL A 92 -2.56 -13.14 1.35
CA VAL A 92 -3.10 -12.07 2.19
C VAL A 92 -2.77 -12.38 3.65
N PHE A 93 -2.11 -11.43 4.32
CA PHE A 93 -1.64 -11.59 5.69
C PHE A 93 -2.25 -10.52 6.58
N SER A 94 -2.71 -10.92 7.77
CA SER A 94 -3.11 -9.98 8.82
C SER A 94 -4.23 -9.00 8.40
N GLY A 95 -4.05 -7.72 8.70
CA GLY A 95 -5.10 -6.71 8.69
C GLY A 95 -5.86 -6.68 10.02
N SER A 96 -6.92 -5.92 10.09
CA SER A 96 -7.76 -5.86 11.30
C SER A 96 -9.25 -5.94 10.98
N GLY A 97 -10.01 -6.47 11.92
CA GLY A 97 -11.45 -6.59 11.83
C GLY A 97 -12.06 -7.36 12.99
N ASN A 98 -13.35 -7.61 12.91
CA ASN A 98 -14.04 -8.47 13.87
C ASN A 98 -13.82 -9.94 13.51
N GLU A 99 -13.48 -10.78 14.49
CA GLU A 99 -13.32 -12.22 14.26
C GLU A 99 -14.65 -12.91 13.96
N THR A 100 -15.73 -12.41 14.55
CA THR A 100 -17.11 -12.87 14.34
C THR A 100 -18.07 -11.67 14.37
N GLU A 101 -19.30 -11.87 13.95
CA GLU A 101 -20.35 -10.84 14.02
C GLU A 101 -20.64 -10.39 15.47
N ASP A 102 -20.42 -11.27 16.44
CA ASP A 102 -20.64 -10.98 17.86
C ASP A 102 -19.41 -10.34 18.55
N SER A 103 -18.31 -10.12 17.82
CA SER A 103 -17.11 -9.50 18.37
C SER A 103 -17.40 -8.08 18.88
N LYS A 104 -17.04 -7.80 20.11
CA LYS A 104 -17.25 -6.48 20.75
C LYS A 104 -16.19 -5.46 20.34
N SER A 105 -15.04 -5.94 19.92
CA SER A 105 -13.90 -5.13 19.52
C SER A 105 -13.21 -5.78 18.32
N PRO A 106 -12.77 -5.01 17.32
CA PRO A 106 -11.88 -5.55 16.29
C PRO A 106 -10.53 -5.94 16.90
N VAL A 107 -9.83 -6.81 16.20
CA VAL A 107 -8.46 -7.24 16.53
C VAL A 107 -7.58 -7.16 15.29
N VAL A 108 -6.28 -7.15 15.48
CA VAL A 108 -5.32 -7.42 14.40
C VAL A 108 -5.28 -8.93 14.19
N PHE A 109 -5.52 -9.38 12.96
CA PHE A 109 -5.47 -10.81 12.65
C PHE A 109 -4.02 -11.31 12.62
N ASP A 110 -3.83 -12.54 13.04
CA ASP A 110 -2.57 -13.29 12.93
C ASP A 110 -2.68 -14.45 11.94
N THR A 111 -3.64 -14.35 11.02
CA THR A 111 -3.96 -15.35 10.01
C THR A 111 -3.40 -14.98 8.66
N ALA A 112 -3.15 -15.99 7.83
CA ALA A 112 -2.76 -15.84 6.44
C ALA A 112 -3.68 -16.70 5.54
N TYR A 113 -3.94 -16.19 4.35
CA TYR A 113 -4.78 -16.84 3.34
C TYR A 113 -4.10 -16.79 1.98
N ARG A 114 -4.44 -17.74 1.12
CA ARG A 114 -4.00 -17.84 -0.26
C ARG A 114 -5.20 -17.95 -1.19
N TYR A 115 -5.23 -17.13 -2.21
CA TYR A 115 -6.17 -17.24 -3.33
C TYR A 115 -5.49 -17.88 -4.53
N ASP A 116 -6.16 -18.86 -5.12
CA ASP A 116 -5.75 -19.51 -6.33
C ASP A 116 -6.67 -19.09 -7.49
N PRO A 117 -6.17 -18.26 -8.44
CA PRO A 117 -6.98 -17.80 -9.58
C PRO A 117 -7.44 -18.92 -10.52
N GLU A 118 -6.71 -20.03 -10.60
CA GLU A 118 -7.07 -21.14 -11.50
C GLU A 118 -8.31 -21.90 -11.00
N SER A 119 -8.41 -22.09 -9.66
CA SER A 119 -9.54 -22.78 -9.05
C SER A 119 -10.62 -21.83 -8.51
N ASP A 120 -10.39 -20.51 -8.58
CA ASP A 120 -11.25 -19.46 -7.98
C ASP A 120 -11.59 -19.80 -6.53
N SER A 121 -10.57 -20.02 -5.69
CA SER A 121 -10.80 -20.47 -4.31
C SER A 121 -9.76 -19.90 -3.33
N TRP A 122 -10.21 -19.70 -2.09
CA TRP A 122 -9.39 -19.28 -0.97
C TRP A 122 -9.06 -20.44 -0.03
N GLU A 123 -7.85 -20.45 0.49
CA GLU A 123 -7.39 -21.38 1.50
C GLU A 123 -6.79 -20.61 2.69
N ARG A 124 -7.17 -21.00 3.91
CA ARG A 124 -6.48 -20.57 5.12
C ARG A 124 -5.18 -21.34 5.27
N LEU A 125 -4.06 -20.65 5.39
CA LEU A 125 -2.76 -21.28 5.54
C LEU A 125 -2.54 -21.75 6.97
N ALA A 126 -1.84 -22.88 7.13
CA ALA A 126 -1.52 -23.47 8.43
C ALA A 126 -0.30 -22.77 9.05
N THR A 127 -0.39 -21.47 9.24
CA THR A 127 0.65 -20.63 9.85
C THR A 127 0.05 -19.55 10.72
N THR A 128 0.87 -18.98 11.61
CA THR A 128 0.52 -17.80 12.40
C THR A 128 1.44 -16.65 12.01
N VAL A 129 0.86 -15.52 11.66
CA VAL A 129 1.60 -14.31 11.28
C VAL A 129 2.29 -13.74 12.53
N PRO A 130 3.62 -13.58 12.52
CA PRO A 130 4.34 -13.04 13.66
C PRO A 130 3.95 -11.58 13.95
N VAL A 131 3.94 -11.18 15.22
CA VAL A 131 3.77 -9.79 15.71
C VAL A 131 2.38 -9.18 15.47
N GLY A 132 1.67 -9.57 14.45
CA GLY A 132 0.53 -8.87 13.87
C GLY A 132 0.96 -8.23 12.56
N LEU A 133 0.59 -7.36 11.92
CA LEU A 133 1.07 -6.73 10.65
C LEU A 133 -0.02 -5.85 10.01
N LEU A 134 -0.91 -5.26 10.80
CA LEU A 134 -1.89 -4.32 10.26
C LEU A 134 -1.18 -3.17 9.53
N GLY A 135 -1.52 -2.96 8.29
CA GLY A 135 -0.97 -1.89 7.45
C GLY A 135 0.47 -2.13 6.99
N ALA A 136 0.98 -3.37 7.08
CA ALA A 136 2.28 -3.74 6.53
C ALA A 136 2.28 -3.74 5.00
N SER A 137 3.47 -3.62 4.43
CA SER A 137 3.72 -3.78 2.99
C SER A 137 4.30 -5.16 2.72
N ALA A 138 3.89 -5.82 1.63
CA ALA A 138 4.42 -7.14 1.24
C ALA A 138 4.77 -7.18 -0.25
N VAL A 139 5.79 -7.96 -0.59
CA VAL A 139 6.24 -8.19 -1.97
C VAL A 139 6.87 -9.57 -2.09
N ALA A 140 6.69 -10.22 -3.23
CA ALA A 140 7.37 -11.48 -3.50
C ALA A 140 8.84 -11.25 -3.84
N ARG A 141 9.67 -12.19 -3.42
CA ARG A 141 11.08 -12.31 -3.76
C ARG A 141 11.27 -13.24 -4.95
N SER A 142 12.39 -13.13 -5.63
CA SER A 142 12.75 -13.97 -6.79
C SER A 142 12.77 -15.46 -6.49
N ASP A 143 13.01 -15.87 -5.23
CA ASP A 143 12.96 -17.27 -4.77
C ASP A 143 11.54 -17.73 -4.36
N SER A 144 10.51 -16.93 -4.68
CA SER A 144 9.10 -17.15 -4.31
C SER A 144 8.77 -17.00 -2.83
N SER A 145 9.72 -16.67 -1.97
CA SER A 145 9.39 -16.20 -0.61
C SER A 145 8.73 -14.82 -0.65
N ILE A 146 8.06 -14.43 0.42
CA ILE A 146 7.36 -13.14 0.50
C ILE A 146 7.99 -12.33 1.62
N ALA A 147 8.54 -11.17 1.26
CA ALA A 147 9.09 -10.21 2.21
C ALA A 147 7.99 -9.27 2.71
N ILE A 148 7.96 -9.02 4.02
CA ILE A 148 6.96 -8.18 4.68
C ILE A 148 7.65 -7.15 5.56
N PHE A 149 7.19 -5.90 5.46
CA PHE A 149 7.82 -4.72 6.06
C PHE A 149 6.80 -3.94 6.90
N GLY A 150 7.18 -3.54 8.10
CA GLY A 150 6.35 -2.72 8.98
C GLY A 150 5.14 -3.47 9.55
N GLY A 151 4.14 -2.71 9.98
CA GLY A 151 2.90 -3.23 10.54
C GLY A 151 2.77 -3.03 12.06
N TYR A 152 1.52 -2.87 12.53
CA TYR A 152 1.20 -2.71 13.95
C TYR A 152 1.51 -3.97 14.76
N ASN A 153 1.83 -3.77 16.04
CA ASN A 153 1.92 -4.84 17.03
C ASN A 153 0.49 -5.24 17.49
N LYS A 154 0.14 -6.51 17.26
CA LYS A 154 -1.17 -7.07 17.62
C LYS A 154 -1.51 -6.89 19.10
N GLN A 155 -0.61 -7.31 19.99
CA GLN A 155 -0.91 -7.34 21.44
C GLN A 155 -1.24 -5.96 21.97
N LEU A 156 -0.44 -4.96 21.59
CA LEU A 156 -0.60 -3.60 22.09
C LEU A 156 -1.86 -2.94 21.53
N PHE A 157 -2.11 -3.14 20.23
CA PHE A 157 -3.24 -2.53 19.58
C PHE A 157 -4.57 -3.21 19.95
N ASP A 158 -4.62 -4.53 20.02
CA ASP A 158 -5.80 -5.28 20.48
C ASP A 158 -6.18 -4.89 21.90
N LYS A 159 -5.16 -4.77 22.78
CA LYS A 159 -5.41 -4.29 24.16
C LYS A 159 -6.05 -2.90 24.18
N TYR A 160 -5.50 -1.95 23.41
CA TYR A 160 -6.06 -0.60 23.30
C TYR A 160 -7.51 -0.63 22.81
N LEU A 161 -7.78 -1.39 21.73
CA LEU A 161 -9.12 -1.51 21.17
C LEU A 161 -10.12 -2.14 22.17
N ALA A 162 -9.70 -3.16 22.90
CA ALA A 162 -10.53 -3.78 23.92
C ALA A 162 -10.81 -2.82 25.09
N ASP A 163 -9.77 -2.15 25.58
CA ASP A 163 -9.89 -1.19 26.69
C ASP A 163 -10.85 -0.04 26.33
N ILE A 164 -10.67 0.59 25.16
CA ILE A 164 -11.51 1.73 24.77
C ILE A 164 -12.94 1.33 24.44
N THR A 165 -13.15 0.13 23.91
CA THR A 165 -14.49 -0.39 23.62
C THR A 165 -15.26 -0.76 24.90
N ALA A 166 -14.55 -1.14 25.96
CA ALA A 166 -15.15 -1.46 27.25
C ALA A 166 -15.65 -0.22 28.02
N ILE A 167 -15.20 0.98 27.65
CA ILE A 167 -15.56 2.23 28.33
C ILE A 167 -16.74 2.88 27.61
N ASP A 168 -17.83 3.11 28.36
CA ASP A 168 -18.94 3.92 27.89
C ASP A 168 -18.54 5.41 27.91
N LYS A 169 -18.24 5.96 26.74
CA LYS A 169 -17.75 7.33 26.57
C LYS A 169 -18.72 8.40 27.13
N GLU A 170 -20.03 8.13 27.11
CA GLU A 170 -21.03 9.08 27.59
C GLU A 170 -21.10 9.08 29.12
N ARG A 171 -20.91 7.90 29.76
CA ARG A 171 -20.95 7.73 31.22
C ARG A 171 -19.63 8.03 31.90
N ASP A 172 -18.51 7.70 31.24
CA ASP A 172 -17.16 7.91 31.76
C ASP A 172 -16.22 8.51 30.73
N PRO A 173 -16.46 9.78 30.31
CA PRO A 173 -15.61 10.47 29.34
C PRO A 173 -14.18 10.69 29.86
N GLU A 174 -13.96 10.75 31.18
CA GLU A 174 -12.63 10.91 31.77
C GLU A 174 -11.77 9.67 31.55
N ALA A 175 -12.29 8.50 31.90
CA ALA A 175 -11.59 7.23 31.66
C ALA A 175 -11.36 6.99 30.16
N TRP A 176 -12.34 7.31 29.30
CA TRP A 176 -12.21 7.19 27.86
C TRP A 176 -11.09 8.10 27.33
N ASN A 177 -11.11 9.38 27.69
CA ASN A 177 -10.08 10.34 27.27
C ASN A 177 -8.69 9.94 27.78
N LYS A 178 -8.60 9.46 29.02
CA LYS A 178 -7.34 8.98 29.59
C LYS A 178 -6.78 7.80 28.80
N THR A 179 -7.60 6.82 28.45
CA THR A 179 -7.20 5.65 27.68
C THR A 179 -6.70 6.06 26.30
N VAL A 180 -7.38 7.00 25.63
CA VAL A 180 -6.92 7.57 24.35
C VAL A 180 -5.59 8.32 24.50
N GLN A 181 -5.48 9.18 25.51
CA GLN A 181 -4.26 9.94 25.78
C GLN A 181 -3.07 9.05 26.09
N ASP A 182 -3.25 8.02 26.92
CA ASP A 182 -2.18 7.10 27.29
C ASP A 182 -1.66 6.34 26.06
N PHE A 183 -2.56 5.91 25.15
CA PHE A 183 -2.16 5.21 23.94
C PHE A 183 -1.62 6.17 22.86
N MET A 184 -2.37 7.22 22.52
CA MET A 184 -1.97 8.14 21.45
C MET A 184 -0.77 9.02 21.83
N GLY A 185 -0.49 9.20 23.11
CA GLY A 185 0.63 9.96 23.65
C GLY A 185 1.97 9.20 23.70
N MET A 186 2.00 7.90 23.37
CA MET A 186 3.25 7.14 23.35
C MET A 186 4.19 7.60 22.24
N LYS A 187 5.50 7.43 22.48
CA LYS A 187 6.53 7.68 21.43
C LYS A 187 6.51 6.57 20.37
N PRO A 188 6.97 6.83 19.14
CA PRO A 188 6.96 5.83 18.08
C PRO A 188 7.55 4.47 18.47
N LYS A 189 8.66 4.44 19.20
CA LYS A 189 9.32 3.18 19.63
C LYS A 189 8.49 2.36 20.63
N ASP A 190 7.64 3.01 21.39
CA ASP A 190 6.85 2.35 22.46
C ASP A 190 5.66 1.57 21.89
N TYR A 191 5.33 1.76 20.59
CA TYR A 191 4.32 0.96 19.90
C TYR A 191 4.81 -0.44 19.52
N HIS A 192 6.11 -0.68 19.56
CA HIS A 192 6.71 -1.97 19.18
C HIS A 192 6.23 -2.51 17.82
N TRP A 193 6.01 -1.61 16.85
CA TRP A 193 5.67 -2.02 15.50
C TRP A 193 6.76 -2.90 14.90
N ASN A 194 6.38 -3.75 13.97
CA ASN A 194 7.32 -4.68 13.35
C ASN A 194 8.47 -3.93 12.66
N ASP A 195 9.68 -4.12 13.18
CA ASP A 195 10.92 -3.56 12.65
C ASP A 195 11.78 -4.62 11.92
N LEU A 196 11.30 -5.87 11.82
CA LEU A 196 11.96 -6.93 11.05
C LEU A 196 11.51 -6.90 9.59
N VAL A 197 12.41 -7.26 8.69
CA VAL A 197 12.05 -7.71 7.35
C VAL A 197 11.71 -9.17 7.44
N LEU A 198 10.43 -9.49 7.63
CA LEU A 198 9.97 -10.86 7.76
C LEU A 198 9.93 -11.54 6.38
N LEU A 199 10.32 -12.81 6.34
CA LEU A 199 10.20 -13.68 5.17
C LEU A 199 9.24 -14.82 5.47
N TYR A 200 8.19 -14.91 4.67
CA TYR A 200 7.30 -16.06 4.63
C TYR A 200 7.69 -16.98 3.47
N LYS A 201 7.81 -18.29 3.72
CA LYS A 201 8.10 -19.32 2.73
C LYS A 201 6.82 -20.09 2.40
N PRO A 202 6.21 -19.87 1.21
CA PRO A 202 4.93 -20.50 0.86
C PRO A 202 4.94 -22.03 0.82
N GLU A 203 6.08 -22.63 0.50
CA GLU A 203 6.21 -24.09 0.35
C GLU A 203 6.13 -24.83 1.69
N THR A 204 6.61 -24.21 2.77
CA THR A 204 6.74 -24.84 4.10
C THR A 204 5.88 -24.18 5.17
N ASN A 205 5.25 -23.03 4.87
CA ASN A 205 4.58 -22.15 5.82
C ASN A 205 5.48 -21.60 6.95
N ASP A 206 6.81 -21.56 6.73
CA ASP A 206 7.77 -21.10 7.70
C ASP A 206 8.03 -19.60 7.61
N TRP A 207 8.40 -19.03 8.76
CA TRP A 207 8.80 -17.63 8.88
C TRP A 207 10.27 -17.54 9.27
N THR A 208 10.98 -16.65 8.60
CA THR A 208 12.34 -16.22 8.92
C THR A 208 12.43 -14.69 8.81
N ASP A 209 13.60 -14.09 8.95
CA ASP A 209 13.79 -12.66 8.73
C ASP A 209 15.16 -12.37 8.10
N LEU A 210 15.27 -11.19 7.49
CA LEU A 210 16.49 -10.62 6.91
C LEU A 210 17.09 -9.51 7.79
N GLY A 211 16.77 -9.50 9.09
CA GLY A 211 17.23 -8.49 10.03
C GLY A 211 16.28 -7.31 10.18
N ARG A 212 16.74 -6.28 10.92
CA ARG A 212 15.93 -5.12 11.31
C ARG A 212 16.16 -3.93 10.40
N THR A 213 15.08 -3.15 10.19
CA THR A 213 15.23 -1.84 9.58
C THR A 213 16.03 -0.90 10.49
N PRO A 214 16.98 -0.11 9.95
CA PRO A 214 17.69 0.92 10.72
C PRO A 214 16.81 2.17 10.98
N PHE A 215 15.63 2.23 10.38
CA PHE A 215 14.67 3.33 10.50
C PHE A 215 13.56 2.99 11.51
N LEU A 216 12.73 3.99 11.85
CA LEU A 216 11.47 3.69 12.53
C LEU A 216 10.60 2.83 11.62
N PRO A 217 10.02 1.74 12.14
CA PRO A 217 9.05 0.96 11.38
C PRO A 217 7.84 1.83 11.03
N ASN A 218 7.28 1.61 9.87
CA ASN A 218 6.14 2.37 9.39
C ASN A 218 5.04 1.46 8.85
N THR A 219 3.84 2.02 8.75
CA THR A 219 2.66 1.36 8.20
C THR A 219 1.98 2.25 7.17
N GLY A 220 1.22 1.66 6.26
CA GLY A 220 0.56 2.43 5.21
C GLY A 220 1.54 3.22 4.33
N ALA A 221 2.79 2.78 4.24
CA ALA A 221 3.76 3.31 3.29
C ALA A 221 3.36 2.92 1.87
N ALA A 222 3.60 3.82 0.92
CA ALA A 222 3.51 3.46 -0.49
C ALA A 222 4.70 2.55 -0.85
N LEU A 223 4.39 1.37 -1.41
CA LEU A 223 5.39 0.41 -1.87
C LEU A 223 5.49 0.47 -3.39
N VAL A 224 6.71 0.53 -3.90
CA VAL A 224 7.01 0.39 -5.34
C VAL A 224 8.05 -0.70 -5.53
N ASP A 225 7.71 -1.71 -6.31
CA ASP A 225 8.65 -2.74 -6.73
C ASP A 225 9.59 -2.16 -7.80
N LEU A 226 10.89 -2.18 -7.50
CA LEU A 226 11.94 -1.69 -8.41
C LEU A 226 12.57 -2.83 -9.20
N GLY A 227 12.09 -4.07 -9.01
CA GLY A 227 12.67 -5.28 -9.58
C GLY A 227 13.94 -5.73 -8.89
N GLY A 228 14.36 -6.98 -9.17
CA GLY A 228 15.60 -7.54 -8.64
C GLY A 228 15.65 -7.68 -7.12
N ASP A 229 14.52 -7.98 -6.49
CA ASP A 229 14.37 -8.04 -5.03
C ASP A 229 14.71 -6.71 -4.32
N LYS A 230 14.36 -5.61 -4.96
CA LYS A 230 14.51 -4.25 -4.43
C LYS A 230 13.19 -3.48 -4.51
N ILE A 231 12.85 -2.78 -3.44
CA ILE A 231 11.66 -1.92 -3.39
C ILE A 231 12.00 -0.53 -2.89
N ALA A 232 11.10 0.42 -3.17
CA ALA A 232 11.00 1.68 -2.47
C ALA A 232 9.81 1.65 -1.51
N LEU A 233 10.02 2.17 -0.29
CA LEU A 233 9.00 2.43 0.72
C LEU A 233 8.97 3.93 0.98
N ILE A 234 7.85 4.56 0.66
CA ILE A 234 7.72 6.01 0.73
C ILE A 234 6.73 6.39 1.82
N ASN A 235 7.17 7.20 2.76
CA ASN A 235 6.39 7.78 3.84
C ASN A 235 5.70 6.74 4.75
N GLY A 236 4.41 6.89 5.02
CA GLY A 236 3.64 6.09 5.95
C GLY A 236 3.59 6.67 7.37
N GLU A 237 2.87 6.00 8.25
CA GLU A 237 2.81 6.32 9.67
C GLU A 237 3.99 5.70 10.42
N VAL A 238 4.53 6.44 11.39
CA VAL A 238 5.54 5.93 12.36
C VAL A 238 4.93 5.72 13.76
N LYS A 239 3.72 6.18 13.95
CA LYS A 239 2.80 5.91 15.06
C LYS A 239 1.41 6.41 14.65
N PRO A 240 0.32 6.01 15.32
CA PRO A 240 -1.01 6.51 15.00
C PRO A 240 -1.03 8.04 14.93
N GLY A 241 -1.49 8.58 13.78
CA GLY A 241 -1.63 10.01 13.55
C GLY A 241 -0.36 10.79 13.20
N LEU A 242 0.83 10.19 13.25
CA LEU A 242 2.09 10.84 12.87
C LEU A 242 2.71 10.15 11.65
N ARG A 243 2.89 10.90 10.57
CA ARG A 243 3.52 10.43 9.33
C ARG A 243 5.00 10.83 9.29
N THR A 244 5.70 10.27 8.35
CA THR A 244 7.09 10.63 8.01
C THR A 244 7.19 11.02 6.55
N ASP A 245 8.03 12.02 6.23
CA ASP A 245 8.39 12.39 4.86
C ASP A 245 9.53 11.54 4.29
N MET A 246 10.04 10.59 5.08
CA MET A 246 11.15 9.73 4.69
C MET A 246 10.74 8.82 3.55
N ALA A 247 11.62 8.72 2.55
CA ALA A 247 11.59 7.70 1.51
C ALA A 247 12.88 6.87 1.61
N LYS A 248 12.75 5.57 1.37
CA LYS A 248 13.86 4.62 1.52
C LYS A 248 13.74 3.50 0.51
N THR A 249 14.87 2.92 0.13
CA THR A 249 14.90 1.66 -0.61
C THR A 249 15.43 0.55 0.29
N VAL A 250 15.04 -0.66 -0.03
CA VAL A 250 15.59 -1.86 0.57
C VAL A 250 15.86 -2.89 -0.52
N ASP A 251 17.09 -3.39 -0.54
CA ASP A 251 17.51 -4.57 -1.30
C ASP A 251 17.44 -5.77 -0.36
N PHE A 252 16.62 -6.74 -0.70
CA PHE A 252 16.37 -7.95 0.09
C PHE A 252 16.70 -9.23 -0.70
N SER A 253 17.57 -9.10 -1.72
CA SER A 253 18.07 -10.24 -2.52
C SER A 253 19.03 -11.14 -1.75
N GLY A 254 19.77 -10.58 -0.76
CA GLY A 254 20.77 -11.25 0.04
C GLY A 254 20.21 -12.01 1.26
N GLU A 255 21.14 -12.43 2.15
CA GLU A 255 20.82 -13.04 3.45
C GLU A 255 20.40 -12.02 4.52
N ALA A 256 20.68 -10.74 4.28
CA ALA A 256 20.29 -9.61 5.10
C ALA A 256 19.74 -8.49 4.22
N ALA A 257 18.77 -7.74 4.73
CA ALA A 257 18.23 -6.58 4.03
C ALA A 257 19.21 -5.40 4.08
N GLU A 258 19.51 -4.82 2.93
CA GLU A 258 20.34 -3.63 2.78
C GLU A 258 19.47 -2.40 2.51
N TRP A 259 19.66 -1.35 3.31
CA TRP A 259 18.81 -0.17 3.30
C TRP A 259 19.55 1.07 2.84
N ASP A 260 18.91 1.84 1.95
CA ASP A 260 19.35 3.17 1.55
C ASP A 260 18.24 4.19 1.77
N GLN A 261 18.65 5.44 2.00
CA GLN A 261 17.72 6.55 2.13
C GLN A 261 17.63 7.31 0.80
N LEU A 262 16.40 7.47 0.31
CA LEU A 262 16.08 8.40 -0.78
C LEU A 262 15.91 9.83 -0.23
N PRO A 263 15.99 10.87 -1.08
CA PRO A 263 15.59 12.21 -0.67
C PRO A 263 14.18 12.19 -0.06
N PRO A 264 13.93 12.96 1.03
CA PRO A 264 12.60 13.04 1.59
C PRO A 264 11.61 13.69 0.62
N LEU A 265 10.34 13.33 0.72
CA LEU A 265 9.29 13.93 -0.10
C LEU A 265 9.25 15.45 0.17
N PRO A 266 9.30 16.31 -0.87
CA PRO A 266 9.31 17.76 -0.67
C PRO A 266 7.92 18.31 -0.29
N SER A 267 7.87 19.60 0.07
CA SER A 267 6.60 20.31 0.24
C SER A 267 5.74 20.20 -1.02
N GLY A 268 4.43 20.03 -0.80
CA GLY A 268 3.45 19.98 -1.88
C GLY A 268 3.02 21.36 -2.35
N HIS A 269 1.91 21.40 -3.08
CA HIS A 269 1.35 22.61 -3.71
C HIS A 269 1.07 23.74 -2.70
N SER A 270 0.70 23.41 -1.48
CA SER A 270 0.46 24.39 -0.42
C SER A 270 1.73 25.15 0.03
N GLY A 271 2.91 24.64 -0.28
CA GLY A 271 4.18 25.15 0.22
C GLY A 271 4.42 24.92 1.73
N SER A 272 3.46 24.28 2.43
CA SER A 272 3.60 23.97 3.84
C SER A 272 4.64 22.86 4.08
N ARG A 273 5.09 22.72 5.33
CA ARG A 273 5.96 21.60 5.72
C ARG A 273 5.36 20.28 5.27
N GLN A 274 6.19 19.40 4.69
CA GLN A 274 5.79 18.04 4.36
C GLN A 274 5.58 17.22 5.63
N GLU A 275 4.34 16.80 5.85
CA GLU A 275 3.99 15.90 6.97
C GLU A 275 4.33 14.43 6.67
N GLY A 276 4.54 14.10 5.40
CA GLY A 276 4.45 12.76 4.86
C GLY A 276 3.00 12.35 4.61
N VAL A 277 2.80 11.23 3.97
CA VAL A 277 1.48 10.69 3.62
C VAL A 277 1.38 9.21 3.97
N ALA A 278 0.19 8.75 4.35
CA ALA A 278 -0.12 7.34 4.50
C ALA A 278 -1.22 6.96 3.50
N GLY A 279 -1.15 5.72 2.98
CA GLY A 279 -2.10 5.23 1.99
C GLY A 279 -2.03 5.98 0.66
N ALA A 280 -0.86 6.51 0.28
CA ALA A 280 -0.64 7.09 -1.03
C ALA A 280 -0.61 6.01 -2.11
N TYR A 281 -1.00 6.40 -3.32
CA TYR A 281 -0.83 5.58 -4.51
C TYR A 281 0.60 5.73 -5.01
N ALA A 282 1.17 4.64 -5.52
CA ALA A 282 2.52 4.70 -6.07
C ALA A 282 2.74 3.65 -7.15
N GLY A 283 3.74 3.91 -8.00
CA GLY A 283 4.14 3.00 -9.06
C GLY A 283 5.29 3.57 -9.87
N LEU A 284 5.61 2.92 -10.97
CA LEU A 284 6.62 3.34 -11.93
C LEU A 284 5.98 3.88 -13.20
N VAL A 285 6.57 4.93 -13.77
CA VAL A 285 6.36 5.40 -15.14
C VAL A 285 7.72 5.41 -15.83
N GLY A 286 7.97 4.42 -16.66
CA GLY A 286 9.35 4.12 -17.09
C GLY A 286 10.23 3.81 -15.89
N ASP A 287 11.34 4.52 -15.72
CA ASP A 287 12.24 4.38 -14.57
C ASP A 287 11.93 5.39 -13.45
N ALA A 288 10.94 6.27 -13.65
CA ALA A 288 10.57 7.28 -12.65
C ALA A 288 9.56 6.73 -11.65
N LEU A 289 9.79 6.99 -10.36
CA LEU A 289 8.90 6.61 -9.29
C LEU A 289 7.84 7.71 -9.09
N ILE A 290 6.57 7.32 -9.09
CA ILE A 290 5.43 8.22 -8.87
C ILE A 290 4.85 7.95 -7.48
N VAL A 291 4.51 9.03 -6.77
CA VAL A 291 3.71 9.00 -5.54
C VAL A 291 2.58 10.02 -5.65
N ALA A 292 1.37 9.62 -5.39
CA ALA A 292 0.19 10.47 -5.56
C ALA A 292 -0.77 10.37 -4.35
N GLY A 293 -1.34 11.49 -3.95
CA GLY A 293 -2.35 11.51 -2.90
C GLY A 293 -1.84 11.13 -1.51
N GLY A 294 -2.62 10.31 -0.81
CA GLY A 294 -2.38 9.91 0.58
C GLY A 294 -2.92 10.91 1.60
N ALA A 295 -2.95 10.52 2.87
CA ALA A 295 -3.53 11.32 3.93
C ALA A 295 -2.56 11.60 5.08
N ASN A 296 -2.71 12.78 5.70
CA ASN A 296 -1.92 13.22 6.83
C ASN A 296 -2.72 14.10 7.80
N PHE A 297 -2.02 14.65 8.80
CA PHE A 297 -2.54 15.65 9.73
C PHE A 297 -1.59 16.85 9.72
N PRO A 298 -1.89 17.93 8.99
CA PRO A 298 -1.05 19.12 8.95
C PRO A 298 -0.80 19.70 10.35
N GLY A 299 0.48 19.86 10.71
CA GLY A 299 0.92 20.30 12.04
C GLY A 299 1.30 19.17 12.99
N ALA A 300 1.06 17.90 12.66
CA ALA A 300 1.39 16.78 13.55
C ALA A 300 2.90 16.63 13.77
N ARG A 301 3.73 16.88 12.75
CA ARG A 301 5.19 16.84 12.90
C ARG A 301 5.71 17.97 13.80
N ASP A 302 5.14 19.18 13.70
CA ASP A 302 5.50 20.29 14.56
C ASP A 302 5.11 20.01 16.02
N ALA A 303 3.94 19.40 16.25
CA ALA A 303 3.53 18.96 17.58
C ALA A 303 4.50 17.92 18.15
N ALA A 304 4.87 16.91 17.38
CA ALA A 304 5.82 15.86 17.80
C ALA A 304 7.22 16.45 18.07
N ASP A 305 7.71 17.33 17.22
CA ASP A 305 9.01 18.01 17.39
C ASP A 305 9.05 18.86 18.67
N SER A 306 7.90 19.41 19.09
CA SER A 306 7.77 20.14 20.37
C SER A 306 7.57 19.22 21.58
N GLY A 307 7.56 17.88 21.37
CA GLY A 307 7.41 16.88 22.44
C GLY A 307 5.98 16.48 22.75
N ASN A 308 4.99 16.98 22.00
CA ASN A 308 3.61 16.51 22.10
C ASN A 308 3.42 15.26 21.24
N TRP A 309 3.43 14.10 21.90
CA TRP A 309 3.33 12.82 21.21
C TRP A 309 1.91 12.41 20.86
N PHE A 310 0.86 13.02 21.41
CA PHE A 310 -0.48 12.93 20.78
C PHE A 310 -0.55 13.93 19.62
N ALA A 311 0.35 13.76 18.67
CA ALA A 311 0.71 14.72 17.65
C ALA A 311 -0.44 15.24 16.79
N HIS A 312 -1.51 14.44 16.61
CA HIS A 312 -2.69 14.80 15.82
C HIS A 312 -3.89 15.24 16.66
N ASP A 313 -3.73 15.41 17.98
CA ASP A 313 -4.81 15.87 18.84
C ASP A 313 -5.33 17.25 18.40
N GLY A 314 -6.65 17.33 18.17
CA GLY A 314 -7.31 18.54 17.68
C GLY A 314 -7.02 18.92 16.22
N LEU A 315 -6.20 18.14 15.49
CA LEU A 315 -5.93 18.39 14.07
C LEU A 315 -6.94 17.66 13.16
N SER A 316 -7.19 18.27 12.00
CA SER A 316 -8.01 17.67 10.96
C SER A 316 -7.17 16.78 10.03
N LYS A 317 -7.67 15.57 9.75
CA LYS A 317 -7.10 14.71 8.71
C LYS A 317 -7.33 15.34 7.35
N THR A 318 -6.30 15.36 6.52
CA THR A 318 -6.31 15.92 5.17
C THR A 318 -5.97 14.83 4.17
N TRP A 319 -6.76 14.74 3.10
CA TRP A 319 -6.49 13.92 1.93
C TRP A 319 -5.80 14.79 0.88
N ASN A 320 -4.60 14.38 0.48
CA ASN A 320 -3.77 15.15 -0.46
C ASN A 320 -4.11 14.77 -1.90
N SER A 321 -3.89 15.71 -2.81
CA SER A 321 -4.00 15.47 -4.26
C SER A 321 -2.66 15.57 -4.98
N ASP A 322 -1.60 16.02 -4.32
CA ASP A 322 -0.30 16.26 -4.95
C ASP A 322 0.27 14.97 -5.56
N VAL A 323 0.89 15.12 -6.74
CA VAL A 323 1.59 14.05 -7.47
C VAL A 323 3.05 14.40 -7.60
N PHE A 324 3.90 13.55 -7.06
CA PHE A 324 5.35 13.70 -7.08
C PHE A 324 5.99 12.64 -7.97
N MET A 325 7.04 13.02 -8.66
CA MET A 325 7.90 12.15 -9.45
C MET A 325 9.33 12.21 -8.93
N LEU A 326 9.94 11.06 -8.67
CA LEU A 326 11.37 10.92 -8.42
C LEU A 326 12.04 10.42 -9.69
N ALA A 327 12.87 11.26 -10.28
CA ALA A 327 13.72 10.93 -11.40
C ALA A 327 15.12 11.53 -11.17
N ASP A 328 16.16 10.85 -11.59
CA ASP A 328 17.57 11.29 -11.43
C ASP A 328 17.92 11.70 -10.00
N GLY A 329 17.32 11.03 -9.00
CA GLY A 329 17.55 11.28 -7.58
C GLY A 329 16.90 12.54 -7.03
N GLN A 330 15.98 13.16 -7.75
CA GLN A 330 15.27 14.37 -7.33
C GLN A 330 13.76 14.23 -7.43
N TRP A 331 13.06 14.68 -6.36
CA TRP A 331 11.61 14.80 -6.39
C TRP A 331 11.17 16.07 -7.10
N THR A 332 10.16 15.96 -7.94
CA THR A 332 9.47 17.07 -8.61
C THR A 332 7.98 16.94 -8.36
N LEU A 333 7.32 18.02 -7.96
CA LEU A 333 5.86 18.10 -7.95
C LEU A 333 5.40 18.28 -9.41
N ILE A 334 4.72 17.29 -9.99
CA ILE A 334 4.37 17.26 -11.42
C ILE A 334 2.89 17.53 -11.69
N GLY A 335 2.08 17.68 -10.66
CA GLY A 335 0.65 17.99 -10.76
C GLY A 335 -0.15 17.54 -9.57
N GLN A 336 -1.45 17.33 -9.79
CA GLN A 336 -2.41 16.94 -8.76
C GLN A 336 -3.41 15.92 -9.32
N LEU A 337 -3.92 15.04 -8.46
CA LEU A 337 -5.11 14.24 -8.71
C LEU A 337 -6.33 15.16 -8.84
N PRO A 338 -7.42 14.70 -9.45
CA PRO A 338 -8.67 15.49 -9.55
C PRO A 338 -9.21 15.93 -8.18
N GLU A 339 -8.98 15.15 -7.15
CA GLU A 339 -9.32 15.42 -5.75
C GLU A 339 -8.34 14.75 -4.79
N GLY A 340 -8.43 15.07 -3.50
CA GLY A 340 -7.62 14.40 -2.47
C GLY A 340 -8.11 12.98 -2.22
N LEU A 341 -7.25 11.99 -2.46
CA LEU A 341 -7.55 10.56 -2.34
C LEU A 341 -6.46 9.82 -1.55
N ALA A 342 -6.87 8.77 -0.83
CA ALA A 342 -5.96 7.89 -0.10
C ALA A 342 -6.53 6.47 0.07
N TYR A 343 -5.69 5.50 0.44
CA TYR A 343 -6.08 4.14 0.86
C TYR A 343 -6.78 3.29 -0.22
N GLY A 344 -6.61 3.61 -1.49
CA GLY A 344 -7.00 2.78 -2.62
C GLY A 344 -5.90 1.82 -3.04
N ALA A 345 -6.13 1.14 -4.15
CA ALA A 345 -5.14 0.31 -4.82
C ALA A 345 -4.42 1.09 -5.94
N SER A 346 -3.16 0.73 -6.22
CA SER A 346 -2.44 1.23 -7.39
C SER A 346 -1.70 0.09 -8.08
N PHE A 347 -1.58 0.20 -9.42
CA PHE A 347 -0.88 -0.78 -10.25
C PHE A 347 0.05 -0.06 -11.21
N SER A 348 1.31 -0.51 -11.29
CA SER A 348 2.24 -0.04 -12.31
C SER A 348 1.94 -0.75 -13.63
N LEU A 349 1.51 0.00 -14.64
CA LEU A 349 1.27 -0.49 -15.99
C LEU A 349 2.29 0.15 -16.94
N PRO A 350 2.53 -0.41 -18.15
CA PRO A 350 3.43 0.19 -19.12
C PRO A 350 3.11 1.66 -19.46
N GLU A 351 1.83 2.02 -19.40
CA GLU A 351 1.30 3.34 -19.75
C GLU A 351 1.30 4.34 -18.58
N GLY A 352 1.42 3.84 -17.32
CA GLY A 352 1.32 4.70 -16.14
C GLY A 352 0.98 3.96 -14.86
N VAL A 353 0.48 4.69 -13.89
CA VAL A 353 0.00 4.14 -12.62
C VAL A 353 -1.52 4.16 -12.61
N LEU A 354 -2.15 2.99 -12.61
CA LEU A 354 -3.59 2.87 -12.49
C LEU A 354 -3.99 3.08 -11.03
N ILE A 355 -4.84 4.05 -10.78
CA ILE A 355 -5.43 4.36 -9.48
C ILE A 355 -6.81 3.72 -9.41
N VAL A 356 -7.09 2.97 -8.33
CA VAL A 356 -8.33 2.19 -8.18
C VAL A 356 -8.94 2.45 -6.81
N GLY A 357 -10.11 3.07 -6.78
CA GLY A 357 -10.85 3.37 -5.56
C GLY A 357 -10.08 4.27 -4.58
N GLY A 358 -10.32 4.06 -3.31
CA GLY A 358 -9.73 4.83 -2.20
C GLY A 358 -10.76 5.54 -1.35
N GLU A 359 -10.29 6.46 -0.54
CA GLU A 359 -11.08 7.28 0.39
C GLU A 359 -10.93 8.76 0.02
N ASP A 360 -12.05 9.47 -0.09
CA ASP A 360 -12.07 10.92 -0.30
C ASP A 360 -12.06 11.73 1.02
N GLY A 361 -12.07 13.05 0.91
CA GLY A 361 -12.09 13.98 2.06
C GLY A 361 -13.33 13.87 2.95
N GLU A 362 -14.42 13.29 2.46
CA GLU A 362 -15.64 13.00 3.22
C GLU A 362 -15.62 11.58 3.83
N ARG A 363 -14.53 10.85 3.63
CA ARG A 363 -14.34 9.45 4.05
C ARG A 363 -15.21 8.44 3.32
N ASN A 364 -15.73 8.78 2.15
CA ASN A 364 -16.42 7.82 1.29
C ASN A 364 -15.43 6.88 0.63
N ALA A 365 -15.83 5.62 0.48
CA ALA A 365 -15.11 4.68 -0.37
C ALA A 365 -15.47 4.96 -1.83
N ARG A 366 -14.45 5.11 -2.70
CA ARG A 366 -14.61 5.51 -4.10
C ARG A 366 -14.67 4.31 -5.03
N THR A 367 -15.38 4.50 -6.13
CA THR A 367 -15.46 3.53 -7.23
C THR A 367 -14.58 3.89 -8.41
N ASP A 368 -14.07 5.12 -8.45
CA ASP A 368 -13.34 5.67 -9.59
C ASP A 368 -12.09 4.84 -9.90
N VAL A 369 -11.85 4.64 -11.20
CA VAL A 369 -10.64 4.04 -11.75
C VAL A 369 -10.10 4.94 -12.84
N PHE A 370 -8.85 5.34 -12.74
CA PHE A 370 -8.22 6.19 -13.75
C PHE A 370 -6.71 5.95 -13.83
N LEU A 371 -6.18 6.11 -15.03
CA LEU A 371 -4.75 6.01 -15.30
C LEU A 371 -4.08 7.36 -15.06
N LEU A 372 -2.98 7.34 -14.33
CA LEU A 372 -2.10 8.46 -14.13
C LEU A 372 -0.86 8.25 -14.99
N SER A 373 -0.73 9.04 -16.06
CA SER A 373 0.43 9.05 -16.97
C SER A 373 1.21 10.36 -16.84
N VAL A 374 2.41 10.40 -17.40
CA VAL A 374 3.26 11.60 -17.38
C VAL A 374 3.62 11.98 -18.80
N GLU A 375 3.21 13.19 -19.23
CA GLU A 375 3.56 13.75 -20.52
C GLU A 375 4.23 15.11 -20.35
N ASN A 376 5.38 15.29 -21.00
CA ASN A 376 6.17 16.53 -20.94
C ASN A 376 6.49 17.00 -19.50
N GLY A 377 6.64 16.04 -18.56
CA GLY A 377 6.92 16.31 -17.16
C GLY A 377 5.71 16.77 -16.32
N ALA A 378 4.51 16.66 -16.85
CA ALA A 378 3.26 16.93 -16.15
C ALA A 378 2.39 15.67 -16.09
N VAL A 379 1.62 15.54 -15.00
CA VAL A 379 0.67 14.44 -14.84
C VAL A 379 -0.57 14.65 -15.70
N ILE A 380 -1.03 13.57 -16.32
CA ILE A 380 -2.31 13.47 -17.01
C ILE A 380 -3.11 12.35 -16.38
N THR A 381 -4.40 12.57 -16.18
CA THR A 381 -5.35 11.54 -15.70
C THR A 381 -6.33 11.20 -16.81
N THR A 382 -6.47 9.89 -17.11
CA THR A 382 -7.43 9.35 -18.11
C THR A 382 -8.35 8.36 -17.40
N GLN A 383 -9.64 8.64 -17.43
CA GLN A 383 -10.69 7.82 -16.84
C GLN A 383 -11.24 6.84 -17.86
#